data_1d7a96b97f05b98ab4df6bbb742209e0
#
_entry.id   1d7a96b97f05b98ab4df6bbb742209e0
#
_cell.length_a   1.000
_cell.length_b   1.000
_cell.length_c   1.000
_cell.angle_alpha   90.00
_cell.angle_beta   90.00
_cell.angle_gamma   90.00
#
_symmetry.space_group_name_H-M   'P 1'
#
loop_
_entity.id
_entity.type
_entity.pdbx_description
1 polymer ?
#
loop_
_entity_poly.entity_id
_entity_poly.type
_entity_poly.pdbx_seq_one_letter_code
_entity_poly.pdbx_strand_id
1 'polypeptide(L)'
;MPVLPMKDTVYLSEDGVSVSELLNRSRLFAGQAPELFDLEKYYTANMALLPDRILSINGSTEPAVMAGMDIAMVAGDEGNYKITTAADLERFKEKLIQ
;
A
#
# COMPACT_ATOMS: atom_id res chain seq x y z
N MET A 1 -7.06 2.56 7.57
CA MET A 1 -5.96 1.77 6.99
C MET A 1 -4.76 1.83 7.91
N PRO A 2 -4.23 0.69 8.35
CA PRO A 2 -2.99 0.68 9.11
C PRO A 2 -1.81 1.09 8.23
N VAL A 3 -0.92 1.90 8.81
CA VAL A 3 0.26 2.40 8.09
C VAL A 3 1.48 2.43 8.99
N LEU A 4 2.66 2.39 8.38
CA LEU A 4 3.92 2.66 9.06
C LEU A 4 4.60 3.85 8.40
N PRO A 5 5.22 4.76 9.19
CA PRO A 5 6.06 5.80 8.61
C PRO A 5 7.18 5.19 7.78
N MET A 6 7.47 5.78 6.64
CA MET A 6 8.58 5.31 5.80
C MET A 6 9.92 5.50 6.50
N LYS A 7 10.70 4.42 6.59
CA LYS A 7 12.03 4.44 7.23
C LYS A 7 13.15 4.74 6.24
N ASP A 8 12.95 4.37 4.99
CA ASP A 8 13.98 4.49 3.96
C ASP A 8 13.87 5.84 3.25
N THR A 9 14.99 6.31 2.73
CA THR A 9 14.98 7.44 1.80
C THR A 9 14.37 6.98 0.48
N VAL A 10 13.38 7.71 -0.02
CA VAL A 10 12.60 7.33 -1.21
C VAL A 10 12.85 8.33 -2.32
N TYR A 11 13.17 7.81 -3.51
CA TYR A 11 13.43 8.59 -4.71
C TYR A 11 12.40 8.29 -5.78
N LEU A 12 12.00 9.31 -6.51
CA LEU A 12 11.18 9.14 -7.71
C LEU A 12 12.11 9.01 -8.92
N SER A 13 11.78 8.08 -9.83
CA SER A 13 12.46 7.94 -11.11
C SER A 13 11.44 7.75 -12.21
N GLU A 14 11.61 8.48 -13.32
CA GLU A 14 10.74 8.38 -14.50
C GLU A 14 11.12 7.19 -15.39
N ASP A 15 12.41 6.85 -15.42
CA ASP A 15 12.96 5.85 -16.34
C ASP A 15 13.54 4.61 -15.66
N GLY A 16 13.60 4.59 -14.32
CA GLY A 16 14.22 3.51 -13.56
C GLY A 16 15.74 3.51 -13.62
N VAL A 17 16.37 4.53 -14.19
CA VAL A 17 17.82 4.64 -14.40
C VAL A 17 18.41 5.81 -13.63
N SER A 18 17.75 6.96 -13.65
CA SER A 18 18.20 8.16 -12.94
C SER A 18 17.13 8.70 -12.01
N VAL A 19 17.56 9.37 -10.95
CA VAL A 19 16.68 9.98 -9.97
C VAL A 19 16.12 11.29 -10.53
N SER A 20 14.78 11.43 -10.52
CA SER A 20 14.10 12.68 -10.89
C SER A 20 13.75 13.54 -9.70
N GLU A 21 13.48 12.95 -8.53
CA GLU A 21 13.08 13.70 -7.34
C GLU A 21 13.40 12.93 -6.06
N LEU A 22 13.80 13.66 -5.03
CA LEU A 22 13.88 13.16 -3.67
C LEU A 22 12.54 13.43 -2.99
N LEU A 23 11.89 12.39 -2.49
CA LEU A 23 10.62 12.53 -1.80
C LEU A 23 10.83 12.85 -0.31
N ASN A 24 9.92 13.63 0.25
CA ASN A 24 9.95 13.97 1.67
C ASN A 24 9.45 12.79 2.50
N ARG A 25 10.38 12.06 3.10
CA ARG A 25 10.08 10.86 3.88
C ARG A 25 9.09 11.11 5.02
N SER A 26 9.07 12.30 5.61
CA SER A 26 8.15 12.62 6.70
C SER A 26 6.68 12.64 6.29
N ARG A 27 6.41 12.67 4.98
CA ARG A 27 5.06 12.67 4.40
C ARG A 27 4.71 11.34 3.74
N LEU A 28 5.56 10.34 3.85
CA LEU A 28 5.37 9.03 3.20
C LEU A 28 5.08 7.96 4.24
N PHE A 29 4.06 7.16 3.95
CA PHE A 29 3.60 6.08 4.81
C PHE A 29 3.38 4.83 3.98
N ALA A 30 3.82 3.70 4.49
CA ALA A 30 3.57 2.40 3.87
C ALA A 30 2.26 1.83 4.39
N GLY A 31 1.32 1.56 3.48
CA GLY A 31 0.03 0.97 3.83
C GLY A 31 0.17 -0.52 4.14
N GLN A 32 -0.60 -0.99 5.11
CA GLN A 32 -0.67 -2.39 5.49
C GLN A 32 -2.10 -2.93 5.36
N ALA A 33 -2.24 -4.23 5.26
CA ALA A 33 -3.52 -4.92 5.36
C ALA A 33 -3.76 -5.31 6.84
N PRO A 34 -5.01 -5.53 7.26
CA PRO A 34 -6.23 -5.40 6.47
C PRO A 34 -6.75 -3.96 6.41
N GLU A 35 -7.60 -3.68 5.42
CA GLU A 35 -8.31 -2.42 5.30
C GLU A 35 -9.80 -2.61 5.59
N LEU A 36 -10.46 -1.51 5.98
CA LEU A 36 -11.90 -1.49 6.24
C LEU A 36 -12.52 -0.34 5.45
N PHE A 37 -13.59 -0.64 4.70
CA PHE A 37 -14.26 0.34 3.85
C PHE A 37 -15.78 0.31 4.05
N ASP A 38 -16.42 1.45 3.81
CA ASP A 38 -17.86 1.50 3.57
C ASP A 38 -18.15 0.70 2.27
N LEU A 39 -18.98 -0.33 2.38
CA LEU A 39 -19.19 -1.27 1.29
C LEU A 39 -19.73 -0.60 0.01
N GLU A 40 -20.76 0.25 0.14
CA GLU A 40 -21.38 0.89 -1.02
C GLU A 40 -20.42 1.84 -1.72
N LYS A 41 -19.71 2.65 -0.96
CA LYS A 41 -18.75 3.61 -1.51
C LYS A 41 -17.57 2.89 -2.18
N TYR A 42 -17.08 1.85 -1.55
CA TYR A 42 -15.97 1.06 -2.09
C TYR A 42 -16.38 0.31 -3.36
N TYR A 43 -17.57 -0.28 -3.36
CA TYR A 43 -18.12 -0.91 -4.55
C TYR A 43 -18.21 0.06 -5.71
N THR A 44 -18.80 1.25 -5.47
CA THR A 44 -18.92 2.29 -6.50
C THR A 44 -17.56 2.75 -7.02
N ALA A 45 -16.58 2.90 -6.12
CA ALA A 45 -15.21 3.28 -6.48
C ALA A 45 -14.57 2.25 -7.43
N ASN A 46 -14.76 0.96 -7.16
CA ASN A 46 -14.25 -0.10 -8.03
C ASN A 46 -14.97 -0.14 -9.37
N MET A 47 -16.30 -0.01 -9.36
CA MET A 47 -17.09 -0.02 -10.61
C MET A 47 -16.71 1.14 -11.54
N ALA A 48 -16.31 2.27 -10.99
CA ALA A 48 -15.86 3.43 -11.78
C ALA A 48 -14.57 3.16 -12.56
N LEU A 49 -13.82 2.12 -12.22
CA LEU A 49 -12.57 1.75 -12.89
C LEU A 49 -12.77 0.73 -14.01
N LEU A 50 -13.98 0.20 -14.15
CA LEU A 50 -14.27 -0.76 -15.21
C LEU A 50 -14.41 -0.05 -16.57
N PRO A 51 -14.12 -0.73 -17.68
CA PRO A 51 -13.56 -2.10 -17.73
C PRO A 51 -12.03 -2.16 -17.63
N ASP A 52 -11.30 -1.07 -17.93
CA ASP A 52 -9.87 -1.16 -18.20
C ASP A 52 -8.98 -0.69 -17.05
N ARG A 53 -9.35 0.40 -16.37
CA ARG A 53 -8.50 1.00 -15.33
C ARG A 53 -8.32 0.09 -14.11
N ILE A 54 -9.28 -0.79 -13.85
CA ILE A 54 -9.18 -1.77 -12.77
C ILE A 54 -7.97 -2.70 -12.94
N LEU A 55 -7.52 -2.92 -14.17
CA LEU A 55 -6.39 -3.79 -14.49
C LEU A 55 -5.03 -3.17 -14.15
N SER A 56 -4.99 -1.86 -13.93
CA SER A 56 -3.75 -1.13 -13.66
C SER A 56 -3.49 -0.85 -12.18
N ILE A 57 -4.43 -1.17 -11.29
CA ILE A 57 -4.23 -0.95 -9.86
C ILE A 57 -3.30 -2.00 -9.25
N ASN A 58 -2.57 -1.60 -8.22
CA ASN A 58 -1.60 -2.46 -7.53
C ASN A 58 -2.03 -2.84 -6.11
N GLY A 59 -3.00 -2.15 -5.55
CA GLY A 59 -3.45 -2.40 -4.18
C GLY A 59 -4.95 -2.16 -4.00
N SER A 60 -5.52 -2.81 -3.00
CA SER A 60 -6.96 -2.78 -2.73
C SER A 60 -7.48 -1.41 -2.30
N THR A 61 -6.64 -0.55 -1.75
CA THR A 61 -7.05 0.80 -1.32
C THR A 61 -7.03 1.81 -2.47
N GLU A 62 -6.34 1.52 -3.58
CA GLU A 62 -6.20 2.47 -4.69
C GLU A 62 -7.54 2.95 -5.26
N PRO A 63 -8.54 2.07 -5.50
CA PRO A 63 -9.84 2.55 -5.97
C PRO A 63 -10.48 3.59 -5.05
N ALA A 64 -10.35 3.41 -3.74
CA ALA A 64 -10.88 4.34 -2.76
C ALA A 64 -10.17 5.71 -2.82
N VAL A 65 -8.85 5.71 -2.94
CA VAL A 65 -8.06 6.94 -3.09
C VAL A 65 -8.43 7.67 -4.39
N MET A 66 -8.52 6.92 -5.50
CA MET A 66 -8.86 7.47 -6.81
C MET A 66 -10.26 8.08 -6.84
N ALA A 67 -11.19 7.53 -6.07
CA ALA A 67 -12.55 8.05 -5.94
C ALA A 67 -12.67 9.24 -4.98
N GLY A 68 -11.58 9.65 -4.35
CA GLY A 68 -11.58 10.75 -3.40
C GLY A 68 -12.20 10.42 -2.05
N MET A 69 -12.29 9.15 -1.70
CA MET A 69 -12.77 8.75 -0.37
C MET A 69 -11.82 9.21 0.72
N ASP A 70 -12.38 9.60 1.85
CA ASP A 70 -11.59 10.00 3.02
C ASP A 70 -11.09 8.73 3.73
N ILE A 71 -9.77 8.55 3.77
CA ILE A 71 -9.15 7.37 4.32
C ILE A 71 -8.35 7.75 5.56
N ALA A 72 -8.85 7.35 6.72
CA ALA A 72 -8.15 7.55 7.97
C ALA A 72 -6.98 6.55 8.10
N MET A 73 -5.87 7.01 8.63
CA MET A 73 -4.71 6.19 8.93
C MET A 73 -4.65 5.89 10.42
N VAL A 74 -4.28 4.66 10.75
CA VAL A 74 -4.00 4.24 12.13
C VAL A 74 -2.61 3.63 12.19
N ALA A 75 -2.00 3.64 13.37
CA ALA A 75 -0.69 3.06 13.54
C ALA A 75 -0.71 1.56 13.24
N GLY A 76 0.18 1.13 12.35
CA GLY A 76 0.38 -0.27 12.03
C GLY A 76 1.42 -0.92 12.94
N ASP A 77 1.87 -2.09 12.53
CA ASP A 77 2.86 -2.87 13.28
C ASP A 77 3.87 -3.49 12.31
N GLU A 78 5.15 -3.40 12.64
CA GLU A 78 6.22 -3.96 11.80
C GLU A 78 6.14 -5.49 11.68
N GLY A 79 5.51 -6.16 12.62
CA GLY A 79 5.26 -7.59 12.55
C GLY A 79 4.17 -7.98 11.56
N ASN A 80 3.35 -7.03 11.14
CA ASN A 80 2.32 -7.24 10.12
C ASN A 80 2.89 -6.92 8.74
N TYR A 81 3.49 -7.89 8.10
CA TYR A 81 4.04 -7.73 6.75
C TYR A 81 3.40 -8.73 5.79
N LYS A 82 3.35 -8.35 4.53
CA LYS A 82 2.82 -9.17 3.46
C LYS A 82 3.89 -10.16 2.99
N ILE A 83 3.54 -11.43 2.89
CA ILE A 83 4.45 -12.44 2.33
C ILE A 83 4.32 -12.40 0.81
N THR A 84 5.32 -11.85 0.13
CA THR A 84 5.34 -11.70 -1.33
C THR A 84 6.58 -12.29 -1.97
N THR A 85 7.66 -12.47 -1.20
CA THR A 85 8.93 -13.00 -1.69
C THR A 85 9.32 -14.26 -0.92
N ALA A 86 10.28 -15.02 -1.45
CA ALA A 86 10.83 -16.18 -0.75
C ALA A 86 11.46 -15.77 0.59
N ALA A 87 12.10 -14.60 0.64
CA ALA A 87 12.69 -14.07 1.88
C ALA A 87 11.61 -13.78 2.93
N ASP A 88 10.46 -13.24 2.51
CA ASP A 88 9.33 -13.01 3.40
C ASP A 88 8.81 -14.32 4.00
N LEU A 89 8.73 -15.36 3.19
CA LEU A 89 8.29 -16.68 3.63
C LEU A 89 9.26 -17.27 4.65
N GLU A 90 10.55 -17.16 4.42
CA GLU A 90 11.56 -17.64 5.36
C GLU A 90 11.48 -16.89 6.68
N ARG A 91 11.29 -15.57 6.64
CA ARG A 91 11.09 -14.76 7.83
C ARG A 91 9.86 -15.22 8.63
N PHE A 92 8.78 -15.55 7.96
CA PHE A 92 7.57 -16.05 8.60
C PHE A 92 7.80 -17.43 9.24
N LYS A 93 8.50 -18.33 8.53
CA LYS A 93 8.83 -19.66 9.06
C LYS A 93 9.66 -19.57 10.34
N GLU A 94 10.62 -18.66 10.41
CA GLU A 94 11.44 -18.43 11.59
C GLU A 94 10.58 -18.02 12.79
N LYS A 95 9.55 -17.19 12.57
CA LYS A 95 8.62 -16.78 13.61
C LYS A 95 7.83 -17.95 14.19
N LEU A 96 7.49 -18.94 13.38
CA LEU A 96 6.71 -20.10 13.82
C LEU A 96 7.49 -21.05 14.72
N ILE A 97 8.82 -20.99 14.67
CA ILE A 97 9.71 -21.88 15.43
C ILE A 97 9.97 -21.34 16.84
N GLN A 98 9.72 -20.07 17.08
CA GLN A 98 9.97 -19.40 18.36
C GLN A 98 8.92 -19.71 19.42
#